data_ce69db83174320b4ebaf4d6afeb86a3a
#
_entry.id   ce69db83174320b4ebaf4d6afeb86a3a
#
_cell.length_a   1.000
_cell.length_b   1.000
_cell.length_c   1.000
_cell.angle_alpha   90.00
_cell.angle_beta   90.00
_cell.angle_gamma   90.00
#
_symmetry.space_group_name_H-M   'P 1'
#
loop_
_entity.id
_entity.type
_entity.pdbx_description
1 polymer ?
#
loop_
_entity_poly.entity_id
_entity_poly.type
_entity_poly.pdbx_seq_one_letter_code
_entity_poly.pdbx_strand_id
1 'polypeptide(L)'
;CQSGIENVVSASGTALSAEQITLIGRLTKNITLLFDGDDAGLRASFKSIDLILKEGMNVKIVMFPNGEDPDSYSKKLSQEEYLKFLSENEKDFIQYKTELLNKTSKNEPSVRVEHIKDIARSISMIPDRLLRSEYCKLSSSLLDLSEEDLLKEVSVFLQSKQSNPIIRNSLTESNSSAQINNSEIKSTLLDSCEREILRLLINYGDRILEFEEEKIKVSEFVFDELNHDKINFSNEFYRAVLEEYKSLTSDSEEINI
;
A
#
# COMPACT_ATOMS: atom_id res chain seq x y z
N CYS A 1 -21.41 15.44 10.34
CA CYS A 1 -22.87 15.27 10.47
C CYS A 1 -23.60 16.58 10.85
N GLN A 2 -23.03 17.47 11.69
CA GLN A 2 -23.68 18.76 12.04
C GLN A 2 -23.83 19.70 10.84
N SER A 3 -22.90 19.62 9.87
CA SER A 3 -22.91 20.45 8.64
C SER A 3 -23.66 19.79 7.48
N GLY A 4 -24.48 18.75 7.72
CA GLY A 4 -25.27 18.06 6.70
C GLY A 4 -24.44 17.15 5.77
N ILE A 5 -23.13 16.96 6.03
CA ILE A 5 -22.31 16.00 5.31
C ILE A 5 -22.36 14.66 6.05
N GLU A 6 -22.93 13.63 5.42
CA GLU A 6 -23.19 12.34 6.05
C GLU A 6 -22.06 11.29 5.81
N ASN A 7 -21.32 11.43 4.71
CA ASN A 7 -20.25 10.52 4.29
C ASN A 7 -18.88 10.93 4.85
N VAL A 8 -18.79 11.16 6.15
CA VAL A 8 -17.58 11.60 6.85
C VAL A 8 -17.18 10.60 7.92
N VAL A 9 -15.89 10.32 8.00
CA VAL A 9 -15.27 9.52 9.07
C VAL A 9 -14.13 10.28 9.72
N SER A 10 -13.92 10.07 11.01
CA SER A 10 -12.80 10.66 11.76
C SER A 10 -11.80 9.58 12.16
N ALA A 11 -10.51 9.86 11.97
CA ALA A 11 -9.42 8.98 12.40
C ALA A 11 -9.10 9.07 13.90
N SER A 12 -9.83 9.86 14.68
CA SER A 12 -9.74 9.99 16.14
C SER A 12 -8.31 10.24 16.65
N GLY A 13 -7.59 11.15 15.99
CA GLY A 13 -6.24 11.59 16.43
C GLY A 13 -5.08 10.66 16.02
N THR A 14 -5.34 9.62 15.24
CA THR A 14 -4.32 8.73 14.68
C THR A 14 -4.45 8.65 13.16
N ALA A 15 -3.38 8.21 12.47
CA ALA A 15 -3.50 7.89 11.05
C ALA A 15 -4.45 6.70 10.84
N LEU A 16 -5.14 6.65 9.70
CA LEU A 16 -5.98 5.51 9.33
C LEU A 16 -5.16 4.21 9.29
N SER A 17 -5.67 3.14 9.91
CA SER A 17 -5.06 1.82 9.82
C SER A 17 -5.29 1.19 8.44
N ALA A 18 -4.47 0.20 8.08
CA ALA A 18 -4.62 -0.51 6.81
C ALA A 18 -6.01 -1.16 6.67
N GLU A 19 -6.55 -1.71 7.77
CA GLU A 19 -7.87 -2.33 7.82
C GLU A 19 -8.99 -1.29 7.59
N GLN A 20 -8.88 -0.11 8.20
CA GLN A 20 -9.82 1.00 7.99
C GLN A 20 -9.78 1.47 6.54
N ILE A 21 -8.58 1.61 5.96
CA ILE A 21 -8.40 1.99 4.55
C ILE A 21 -9.05 0.96 3.63
N THR A 22 -8.80 -0.34 3.87
CA THR A 22 -9.40 -1.42 3.09
C THR A 22 -10.93 -1.42 3.20
N LEU A 23 -11.48 -1.15 4.40
CA LEU A 23 -12.93 -1.05 4.60
C LEU A 23 -13.53 0.12 3.81
N ILE A 24 -12.91 1.30 3.88
CA ILE A 24 -13.33 2.48 3.10
C ILE A 24 -13.25 2.17 1.60
N GLY A 25 -12.18 1.53 1.14
CA GLY A 25 -11.95 1.17 -0.27
C GLY A 25 -13.01 0.22 -0.86
N ARG A 26 -13.76 -0.51 -0.03
CA ARG A 26 -14.92 -1.32 -0.45
C ARG A 26 -16.16 -0.44 -0.72
N LEU A 27 -16.27 0.70 -0.07
CA LEU A 27 -17.43 1.59 -0.16
C LEU A 27 -17.25 2.67 -1.23
N THR A 28 -16.02 3.17 -1.42
CA THR A 28 -15.72 4.24 -2.38
C THR A 28 -14.32 4.12 -2.95
N LYS A 29 -14.16 4.65 -4.17
CA LYS A 29 -12.83 4.83 -4.77
C LYS A 29 -12.33 6.28 -4.68
N ASN A 30 -13.12 7.19 -4.13
CA ASN A 30 -12.76 8.60 -4.00
C ASN A 30 -12.78 9.00 -2.53
N ILE A 31 -11.70 9.56 -2.05
CA ILE A 31 -11.55 10.05 -0.69
C ILE A 31 -11.01 11.48 -0.69
N THR A 32 -11.62 12.34 0.09
CA THR A 32 -11.11 13.70 0.34
C THR A 32 -10.66 13.78 1.79
N LEU A 33 -9.38 14.08 2.00
CA LEU A 33 -8.78 14.24 3.31
C LEU A 33 -8.79 15.73 3.70
N LEU A 34 -9.26 15.99 4.90
CA LEU A 34 -9.34 17.33 5.45
C LEU A 34 -8.19 17.52 6.44
N PHE A 35 -7.37 18.54 6.22
CA PHE A 35 -6.21 18.85 7.07
C PHE A 35 -6.31 20.26 7.63
N ASP A 36 -5.95 20.41 8.89
CA ASP A 36 -5.69 21.71 9.51
C ASP A 36 -4.65 22.44 8.66
N GLY A 37 -4.68 23.77 8.66
CA GLY A 37 -3.79 24.60 7.83
C GLY A 37 -2.30 24.49 8.13
N ASP A 38 -1.81 23.32 8.52
CA ASP A 38 -0.43 23.02 8.90
C ASP A 38 0.24 22.05 7.90
N ASP A 39 1.16 22.58 7.10
CA ASP A 39 1.97 21.80 6.16
C ASP A 39 2.82 20.72 6.84
N ALA A 40 3.21 20.88 8.11
CA ALA A 40 4.02 19.90 8.84
C ALA A 40 3.17 18.66 9.19
N GLY A 41 1.96 18.86 9.67
CA GLY A 41 0.99 17.78 9.94
C GLY A 41 0.64 17.00 8.68
N LEU A 42 0.45 17.70 7.55
CA LEU A 42 0.21 17.05 6.26
C LEU A 42 1.41 16.21 5.81
N ARG A 43 2.65 16.72 5.93
CA ARG A 43 3.86 15.94 5.58
C ARG A 43 4.01 14.68 6.42
N ALA A 44 3.66 14.73 7.71
CA ALA A 44 3.65 13.56 8.57
C ALA A 44 2.65 12.48 8.10
N SER A 45 1.58 12.90 7.43
CA SER A 45 0.53 12.03 6.90
C SER A 45 0.84 11.41 5.53
N PHE A 46 1.90 11.82 4.83
CA PHE A 46 2.20 11.32 3.47
C PHE A 46 2.30 9.80 3.38
N LYS A 47 2.92 9.16 4.37
CA LYS A 47 3.05 7.69 4.41
C LYS A 47 1.69 6.99 4.52
N SER A 48 0.77 7.56 5.29
CA SER A 48 -0.60 7.02 5.43
C SER A 48 -1.40 7.21 4.15
N ILE A 49 -1.20 8.36 3.47
CA ILE A 49 -1.84 8.62 2.18
C ILE A 49 -1.32 7.66 1.10
N ASP A 50 -0.03 7.31 1.13
CA ASP A 50 0.54 6.31 0.23
C ASP A 50 -0.15 4.94 0.37
N LEU A 51 -0.62 4.56 1.56
CA LEU A 51 -1.41 3.34 1.77
C LEU A 51 -2.79 3.43 1.12
N ILE A 52 -3.42 4.61 1.15
CA ILE A 52 -4.71 4.85 0.49
C ILE A 52 -4.56 4.75 -1.04
N LEU A 53 -3.50 5.33 -1.59
CA LEU A 53 -3.17 5.21 -3.03
C LEU A 53 -2.94 3.75 -3.44
N LYS A 54 -2.29 2.94 -2.58
CA LYS A 54 -2.03 1.52 -2.81
C LYS A 54 -3.32 0.70 -2.93
N GLU A 55 -4.38 1.07 -2.22
CA GLU A 55 -5.71 0.46 -2.34
C GLU A 55 -6.47 0.91 -3.61
N GLY A 56 -5.82 1.68 -4.48
CA GLY A 56 -6.39 2.15 -5.75
C GLY A 56 -7.49 3.20 -5.58
N MET A 57 -7.42 3.99 -4.50
CA MET A 57 -8.32 5.11 -4.28
C MET A 57 -7.72 6.41 -4.82
N ASN A 58 -8.58 7.25 -5.37
CA ASN A 58 -8.27 8.63 -5.76
C ASN A 58 -8.28 9.50 -4.50
N VAL A 59 -7.18 10.17 -4.22
CA VAL A 59 -7.03 10.98 -3.01
C VAL A 59 -7.02 12.45 -3.36
N LYS A 60 -7.97 13.18 -2.82
CA LYS A 60 -7.97 14.65 -2.80
C LYS A 60 -7.72 15.15 -1.40
N ILE A 61 -7.22 16.37 -1.29
CA ILE A 61 -6.99 17.04 0.00
C ILE A 61 -7.63 18.42 0.00
N VAL A 62 -8.07 18.83 1.16
CA VAL A 62 -8.47 20.20 1.45
C VAL A 62 -7.67 20.70 2.64
N MET A 63 -6.99 21.83 2.46
CA MET A 63 -6.29 22.53 3.54
C MET A 63 -7.16 23.63 4.06
N PHE A 64 -7.40 23.65 5.37
CA PHE A 64 -8.13 24.77 6.00
C PHE A 64 -7.20 25.97 6.21
N PRO A 65 -7.74 27.17 6.36
CA PRO A 65 -6.94 28.36 6.70
C PRO A 65 -6.19 28.17 8.02
N ASN A 66 -5.03 28.85 8.15
CA ASN A 66 -4.20 28.74 9.35
C ASN A 66 -4.99 29.00 10.64
N GLY A 67 -4.87 28.07 11.59
CA GLY A 67 -5.55 28.09 12.87
C GLY A 67 -7.00 27.60 12.87
N GLU A 68 -7.48 27.11 11.75
CA GLU A 68 -8.78 26.48 11.62
C GLU A 68 -8.64 24.96 11.44
N ASP A 69 -9.54 24.23 12.11
CA ASP A 69 -9.77 22.82 11.88
C ASP A 69 -11.15 22.61 11.18
N PRO A 70 -11.40 21.42 10.63
CA PRO A 70 -12.66 21.13 9.94
C PRO A 70 -13.91 21.40 10.78
N ASP A 71 -13.87 21.16 12.08
CA ASP A 71 -15.01 21.37 12.99
C ASP A 71 -15.25 22.85 13.26
N SER A 72 -14.20 23.57 13.65
CA SER A 72 -14.28 25.02 13.93
C SER A 72 -14.73 25.81 12.71
N TYR A 73 -14.20 25.46 11.53
CA TYR A 73 -14.53 26.13 10.28
C TYR A 73 -15.96 25.83 9.82
N SER A 74 -16.43 24.59 9.98
CA SER A 74 -17.79 24.20 9.63
C SER A 74 -18.88 24.95 10.46
N LYS A 75 -18.55 25.36 11.70
CA LYS A 75 -19.45 26.11 12.58
C LYS A 75 -19.60 27.60 12.19
N LYS A 76 -18.69 28.13 11.38
CA LYS A 76 -18.66 29.54 10.95
C LYS A 76 -19.45 29.78 9.66
N LEU A 77 -19.73 28.73 8.90
CA LEU A 77 -20.34 28.79 7.59
C LEU A 77 -21.69 28.09 7.59
N SER A 78 -22.56 28.50 6.68
CA SER A 78 -23.74 27.70 6.33
C SER A 78 -23.31 26.41 5.63
N GLN A 79 -24.21 25.42 5.57
CA GLN A 79 -23.96 24.15 4.88
C GLN A 79 -23.57 24.37 3.41
N GLU A 80 -24.26 25.28 2.71
CA GLU A 80 -23.98 25.59 1.30
C GLU A 80 -22.58 26.20 1.11
N GLU A 81 -22.23 27.16 1.96
CA GLU A 81 -20.90 27.80 1.92
C GLU A 81 -19.79 26.84 2.25
N TYR A 82 -20.02 25.93 3.22
CA TYR A 82 -19.02 24.93 3.58
C TYR A 82 -18.79 23.91 2.45
N LEU A 83 -19.84 23.39 1.82
CA LEU A 83 -19.75 22.51 0.65
C LEU A 83 -19.06 23.20 -0.52
N LYS A 84 -19.37 24.46 -0.77
CA LYS A 84 -18.73 25.28 -1.78
C LYS A 84 -17.24 25.44 -1.49
N PHE A 85 -16.87 25.76 -0.25
CA PHE A 85 -15.48 25.86 0.17
C PHE A 85 -14.73 24.55 -0.08
N LEU A 86 -15.28 23.40 0.29
CA LEU A 86 -14.66 22.10 0.05
C LEU A 86 -14.42 21.87 -1.44
N SER A 87 -15.43 22.09 -2.27
CA SER A 87 -15.34 21.85 -3.73
C SER A 87 -14.36 22.79 -4.45
N GLU A 88 -14.23 24.04 -3.99
CA GLU A 88 -13.32 25.03 -4.59
C GLU A 88 -11.87 24.88 -4.12
N ASN A 89 -11.65 24.27 -2.95
CA ASN A 89 -10.32 24.12 -2.35
C ASN A 89 -9.79 22.69 -2.39
N GLU A 90 -10.54 21.72 -2.91
CA GLU A 90 -10.05 20.37 -3.08
C GLU A 90 -8.97 20.30 -4.18
N LYS A 91 -7.87 19.64 -3.87
CA LYS A 91 -6.76 19.42 -4.80
C LYS A 91 -6.39 17.95 -4.84
N ASP A 92 -5.96 17.48 -6.00
CA ASP A 92 -5.35 16.16 -6.10
C ASP A 92 -4.10 16.08 -5.22
N PHE A 93 -3.94 14.96 -4.50
CA PHE A 93 -2.85 14.79 -3.55
C PHE A 93 -1.48 14.78 -4.22
N ILE A 94 -1.32 14.06 -5.34
CA ILE A 94 -0.02 13.98 -6.03
C ILE A 94 0.38 15.35 -6.56
N GLN A 95 -0.57 16.07 -7.16
CA GLN A 95 -0.32 17.44 -7.63
C GLN A 95 0.08 18.34 -6.48
N TYR A 96 -0.68 18.36 -5.39
CA TYR A 96 -0.38 19.19 -4.22
C TYR A 96 0.98 18.85 -3.61
N LYS A 97 1.26 17.55 -3.42
CA LYS A 97 2.56 17.08 -2.91
C LYS A 97 3.71 17.59 -3.78
N THR A 98 3.55 17.48 -5.09
CA THR A 98 4.57 17.95 -6.06
C THR A 98 4.79 19.45 -5.97
N GLU A 99 3.71 20.24 -5.91
CA GLU A 99 3.79 21.70 -5.76
C GLU A 99 4.47 22.10 -4.43
N LEU A 100 4.08 21.46 -3.34
CA LEU A 100 4.63 21.73 -1.99
C LEU A 100 6.12 21.41 -1.93
N LEU A 101 6.53 20.24 -2.40
CA LEU A 101 7.93 19.82 -2.36
C LEU A 101 8.80 20.62 -3.32
N ASN A 102 8.27 21.02 -4.48
CA ASN A 102 8.98 21.87 -5.42
C ASN A 102 9.26 23.28 -4.85
N LYS A 103 8.31 23.85 -4.10
CA LYS A 103 8.49 25.15 -3.45
C LYS A 103 9.62 25.13 -2.42
N THR A 104 9.79 24.01 -1.69
CA THR A 104 10.75 23.90 -0.59
C THR A 104 12.17 23.50 -1.04
N SER A 105 12.34 23.02 -2.27
CA SER A 105 13.62 22.47 -2.78
C SER A 105 14.40 23.40 -3.71
N LYS A 106 13.96 24.64 -3.90
CA LYS A 106 14.50 25.53 -4.96
C LYS A 106 16.00 25.82 -4.89
N ASN A 107 16.65 25.69 -3.73
CA ASN A 107 18.02 26.13 -3.53
C ASN A 107 19.02 25.01 -3.22
N GLU A 108 18.58 23.76 -3.02
CA GLU A 108 19.46 22.65 -2.63
C GLU A 108 19.23 21.42 -3.53
N PRO A 109 20.18 21.09 -4.42
CA PRO A 109 20.04 19.96 -5.34
C PRO A 109 19.81 18.61 -4.65
N SER A 110 20.43 18.37 -3.48
CA SER A 110 20.27 17.14 -2.69
C SER A 110 18.83 16.99 -2.18
N VAL A 111 18.26 18.03 -1.62
CA VAL A 111 16.88 18.08 -1.14
C VAL A 111 15.90 17.90 -2.31
N ARG A 112 16.20 18.53 -3.46
CA ARG A 112 15.39 18.35 -4.67
C ARG A 112 15.32 16.89 -5.12
N VAL A 113 16.46 16.17 -5.12
CA VAL A 113 16.50 14.75 -5.48
C VAL A 113 15.70 13.90 -4.50
N GLU A 114 15.78 14.17 -3.19
CA GLU A 114 14.98 13.48 -2.18
C GLU A 114 13.47 13.70 -2.41
N HIS A 115 13.06 14.93 -2.70
CA HIS A 115 11.68 15.26 -3.01
C HIS A 115 11.17 14.56 -4.27
N ILE A 116 11.97 14.51 -5.35
CA ILE A 116 11.63 13.78 -6.58
C ILE A 116 11.43 12.29 -6.26
N LYS A 117 12.32 11.67 -5.47
CA LYS A 117 12.19 10.27 -5.04
C LYS A 117 10.95 10.05 -4.19
N ASP A 118 10.59 10.99 -3.33
CA ASP A 118 9.40 10.87 -2.49
C ASP A 118 8.10 10.96 -3.31
N ILE A 119 8.07 11.84 -4.32
CA ILE A 119 6.96 11.91 -5.29
C ILE A 119 6.87 10.62 -6.12
N ALA A 120 8.00 10.14 -6.66
CA ALA A 120 8.07 8.89 -7.42
C ALA A 120 7.59 7.70 -6.60
N ARG A 121 7.91 7.65 -5.29
CA ARG A 121 7.42 6.65 -4.36
C ARG A 121 5.90 6.68 -4.25
N SER A 122 5.28 7.83 -4.03
CA SER A 122 3.81 7.94 -3.96
C SER A 122 3.15 7.52 -5.26
N ILE A 123 3.66 7.97 -6.41
CA ILE A 123 3.16 7.55 -7.74
C ILE A 123 3.27 6.02 -7.89
N SER A 124 4.37 5.41 -7.43
CA SER A 124 4.56 3.95 -7.50
C SER A 124 3.56 3.14 -6.66
N MET A 125 2.86 3.77 -5.71
CA MET A 125 1.81 3.11 -4.91
C MET A 125 0.54 2.90 -5.71
N ILE A 126 0.25 3.71 -6.72
CA ILE A 126 -0.97 3.64 -7.52
C ILE A 126 -0.97 2.33 -8.34
N PRO A 127 -1.99 1.46 -8.22
CA PRO A 127 -2.03 0.19 -8.94
C PRO A 127 -2.21 0.34 -10.45
N ASP A 128 -2.99 1.33 -10.89
CA ASP A 128 -3.29 1.56 -12.30
C ASP A 128 -2.08 2.13 -13.04
N ARG A 129 -1.64 1.43 -14.10
CA ARG A 129 -0.48 1.82 -14.90
C ARG A 129 -0.69 3.13 -15.67
N LEU A 130 -1.87 3.32 -16.25
CA LEU A 130 -2.16 4.50 -17.06
C LEU A 130 -2.23 5.73 -16.17
N LEU A 131 -2.90 5.59 -15.01
CA LEU A 131 -2.99 6.66 -14.03
C LEU A 131 -1.59 7.05 -13.50
N ARG A 132 -0.69 6.08 -13.26
CA ARG A 132 0.71 6.37 -12.91
C ARG A 132 1.42 7.19 -14.00
N SER A 133 1.22 6.84 -15.29
CA SER A 133 1.83 7.56 -16.40
C SER A 133 1.33 9.01 -16.47
N GLU A 134 0.04 9.24 -16.29
CA GLU A 134 -0.54 10.59 -16.26
C GLU A 134 0.02 11.42 -15.09
N TYR A 135 0.16 10.82 -13.89
CA TYR A 135 0.79 11.51 -12.77
C TYR A 135 2.29 11.77 -12.98
N CYS A 136 3.01 10.88 -13.66
CA CYS A 136 4.40 11.14 -14.05
C CYS A 136 4.50 12.36 -14.97
N LYS A 137 3.64 12.44 -15.99
CA LYS A 137 3.57 13.56 -16.92
C LYS A 137 3.24 14.88 -16.22
N LEU A 138 2.22 14.85 -15.34
CA LEU A 138 1.83 16.03 -14.56
C LEU A 138 2.98 16.50 -13.65
N SER A 139 3.55 15.58 -12.86
CA SER A 139 4.60 15.91 -11.90
C SER A 139 5.90 16.34 -12.58
N SER A 140 6.29 15.72 -13.70
CA SER A 140 7.48 16.10 -14.46
C SER A 140 7.38 17.54 -14.97
N SER A 141 6.20 17.94 -15.46
CA SER A 141 5.94 19.32 -15.88
C SER A 141 6.06 20.32 -14.73
N LEU A 142 5.55 19.98 -13.54
CA LEU A 142 5.62 20.85 -12.34
C LEU A 142 7.03 20.94 -11.77
N LEU A 143 7.85 19.89 -11.94
CA LEU A 143 9.22 19.80 -11.41
C LEU A 143 10.28 20.29 -12.39
N ASP A 144 9.90 20.64 -13.62
CA ASP A 144 10.84 20.93 -14.71
C ASP A 144 11.87 19.79 -14.86
N LEU A 145 11.36 18.57 -15.00
CA LEU A 145 12.11 17.32 -15.13
C LEU A 145 11.62 16.55 -16.36
N SER A 146 12.46 15.71 -16.97
CA SER A 146 11.99 14.85 -18.05
C SER A 146 11.04 13.77 -17.53
N GLU A 147 9.98 13.48 -18.28
CA GLU A 147 9.03 12.41 -17.92
C GLU A 147 9.74 11.05 -17.83
N GLU A 148 10.72 10.80 -18.72
CA GLU A 148 11.52 9.57 -18.70
C GLU A 148 12.28 9.37 -17.38
N ASP A 149 12.87 10.42 -16.81
CA ASP A 149 13.64 10.33 -15.58
C ASP A 149 12.72 10.04 -14.39
N LEU A 150 11.54 10.66 -14.34
CA LEU A 150 10.56 10.38 -13.30
C LEU A 150 9.99 8.95 -13.44
N LEU A 151 9.72 8.48 -14.66
CA LEU A 151 9.29 7.10 -14.92
C LEU A 151 10.34 6.07 -14.52
N LYS A 152 11.64 6.35 -14.74
CA LYS A 152 12.74 5.49 -14.28
C LYS A 152 12.75 5.39 -12.75
N GLU A 153 12.64 6.52 -12.03
CA GLU A 153 12.56 6.52 -10.56
C GLU A 153 11.33 5.73 -10.04
N VAL A 154 10.16 5.92 -10.64
CA VAL A 154 8.97 5.14 -10.31
C VAL A 154 9.21 3.64 -10.55
N SER A 155 9.88 3.27 -11.64
CA SER A 155 10.20 1.87 -11.96
C SER A 155 11.13 1.24 -10.93
N VAL A 156 12.10 1.99 -10.40
CA VAL A 156 12.99 1.53 -9.30
C VAL A 156 12.15 1.15 -8.07
N PHE A 157 11.17 1.97 -7.69
CA PHE A 157 10.28 1.65 -6.56
C PHE A 157 9.37 0.46 -6.84
N LEU A 158 8.88 0.29 -8.07
CA LEU A 158 8.08 -0.87 -8.44
C LEU A 158 8.90 -2.17 -8.40
N GLN A 159 10.13 -2.14 -8.90
CA GLN A 159 11.03 -3.30 -8.87
C GLN A 159 11.48 -3.66 -7.45
N SER A 160 11.76 -2.67 -6.59
CA SER A 160 12.13 -2.91 -5.19
C SER A 160 11.02 -3.57 -4.37
N LYS A 161 9.75 -3.39 -4.75
CA LYS A 161 8.60 -4.09 -4.14
C LYS A 161 8.49 -5.55 -4.61
N GLN A 162 8.98 -5.88 -5.80
CA GLN A 162 8.97 -7.23 -6.35
C GLN A 162 10.21 -8.04 -5.93
N SER A 163 11.32 -7.38 -5.59
CA SER A 163 12.53 -8.05 -5.14
C SER A 163 12.50 -8.21 -3.62
N ASN A 164 12.15 -9.40 -3.15
CA ASN A 164 12.48 -9.86 -1.81
C ASN A 164 14.01 -9.72 -1.58
N PRO A 165 14.50 -9.30 -0.39
CA PRO A 165 15.91 -8.96 -0.15
C PRO A 165 16.92 -10.10 -0.25
N ILE A 166 16.51 -11.30 -0.65
CA ILE A 166 17.36 -12.51 -0.69
C ILE A 166 18.20 -12.64 -1.99
N ILE A 167 17.88 -11.86 -3.06
CA ILE A 167 18.56 -12.03 -4.37
C ILE A 167 19.62 -10.94 -4.65
N ARG A 168 19.99 -10.11 -3.68
CA ARG A 168 20.92 -8.99 -3.93
C ARG A 168 22.41 -9.35 -3.97
N ASN A 169 22.84 -10.62 -3.69
CA ASN A 169 24.25 -10.99 -3.58
C ASN A 169 24.84 -11.75 -4.79
N SER A 170 24.15 -11.84 -5.94
CA SER A 170 24.71 -12.62 -7.07
C SER A 170 24.68 -11.97 -8.45
N LEU A 171 24.38 -10.67 -8.58
CA LEU A 171 24.37 -10.02 -9.90
C LEU A 171 25.16 -8.69 -9.91
N THR A 172 26.45 -8.76 -9.57
CA THR A 172 27.45 -7.89 -10.18
C THR A 172 28.19 -8.74 -11.24
N GLU A 173 28.11 -8.29 -12.47
CA GLU A 173 28.73 -8.78 -13.71
C GLU A 173 27.81 -9.61 -14.62
N SER A 174 27.17 -8.97 -15.53
CA SER A 174 27.36 -9.07 -17.00
C SER A 174 26.15 -8.52 -17.77
N ASN A 175 26.40 -7.54 -18.62
CA ASN A 175 25.54 -7.10 -19.71
C ASN A 175 25.25 -8.26 -20.67
N SER A 176 23.98 -8.62 -20.83
CA SER A 176 23.46 -9.07 -22.13
C SER A 176 21.94 -9.19 -22.07
N SER A 177 21.29 -8.62 -23.06
CA SER A 177 19.86 -8.70 -23.36
C SER A 177 19.35 -10.14 -23.37
N ALA A 178 18.56 -10.53 -22.36
CA ALA A 178 17.86 -11.80 -22.34
C ALA A 178 16.34 -11.56 -22.23
N GLN A 179 15.63 -12.11 -23.16
CA GLN A 179 14.17 -12.25 -23.15
C GLN A 179 13.75 -13.00 -21.88
N ILE A 180 12.98 -12.34 -21.01
CA ILE A 180 12.47 -12.95 -19.77
C ILE A 180 11.38 -13.95 -20.16
N ASN A 181 11.65 -15.23 -20.01
CA ASN A 181 10.70 -16.31 -20.27
C ASN A 181 9.59 -16.32 -19.18
N ASN A 182 8.34 -16.38 -19.59
CA ASN A 182 7.16 -16.48 -18.70
C ASN A 182 7.16 -17.67 -17.73
N SER A 183 8.02 -18.67 -17.96
CA SER A 183 8.21 -19.84 -17.07
C SER A 183 8.98 -19.50 -15.80
N GLU A 184 9.97 -18.61 -15.86
CA GLU A 184 10.78 -18.22 -14.70
C GLU A 184 9.99 -17.31 -13.72
N ILE A 185 9.09 -16.46 -14.24
CA ILE A 185 8.23 -15.62 -13.40
C ILE A 185 7.23 -16.49 -12.59
N LYS A 186 6.67 -17.53 -13.23
CA LYS A 186 5.76 -18.47 -12.56
C LYS A 186 6.45 -19.26 -11.45
N SER A 187 7.68 -19.75 -11.70
CA SER A 187 8.43 -20.51 -10.68
C SER A 187 8.77 -19.65 -9.45
N THR A 188 9.12 -18.39 -9.63
CA THR A 188 9.46 -17.46 -8.54
C THR A 188 8.24 -17.06 -7.70
N LEU A 189 7.06 -16.94 -8.33
CA LEU A 189 5.81 -16.65 -7.62
C LEU A 189 5.34 -17.86 -6.79
N LEU A 190 5.41 -19.07 -7.35
CA LEU A 190 5.07 -20.31 -6.64
C LEU A 190 5.99 -20.54 -5.43
N ASP A 191 7.29 -20.36 -5.59
CA ASP A 191 8.27 -20.46 -4.50
C ASP A 191 7.96 -19.48 -3.35
N SER A 192 7.57 -18.26 -3.67
CA SER A 192 7.16 -17.27 -2.67
C SER A 192 5.88 -17.66 -1.93
N CYS A 193 4.87 -18.20 -2.63
CA CYS A 193 3.62 -18.64 -2.02
C CYS A 193 3.83 -19.86 -1.10
N GLU A 194 4.57 -20.87 -1.57
CA GLU A 194 4.90 -22.08 -0.81
C GLU A 194 5.63 -21.73 0.49
N ARG A 195 6.59 -20.83 0.43
CA ARG A 195 7.33 -20.35 1.60
C ARG A 195 6.43 -19.61 2.60
N GLU A 196 5.50 -18.77 2.12
CA GLU A 196 4.58 -18.05 3.02
C GLU A 196 3.60 -19.00 3.70
N ILE A 197 3.13 -20.05 3.02
CA ILE A 197 2.30 -21.10 3.63
C ILE A 197 3.06 -21.80 4.77
N LEU A 198 4.32 -22.21 4.53
CA LEU A 198 5.16 -22.79 5.59
C LEU A 198 5.39 -21.83 6.75
N ARG A 199 5.63 -20.54 6.46
CA ARG A 199 5.79 -19.53 7.49
C ARG A 199 4.54 -19.38 8.36
N LEU A 200 3.36 -19.43 7.76
CA LEU A 200 2.09 -19.39 8.48
C LEU A 200 1.93 -20.63 9.36
N LEU A 201 2.19 -21.82 8.85
CA LEU A 201 2.11 -23.06 9.60
C LEU A 201 3.06 -23.10 10.79
N ILE A 202 4.33 -22.74 10.60
CA ILE A 202 5.36 -22.75 11.64
C ILE A 202 5.06 -21.73 12.76
N ASN A 203 4.56 -20.53 12.41
CA ASN A 203 4.34 -19.48 13.40
C ASN A 203 2.95 -19.50 14.05
N TYR A 204 1.95 -20.05 13.36
CA TYR A 204 0.55 -19.91 13.75
C TYR A 204 -0.25 -21.22 13.66
N GLY A 205 0.34 -22.34 13.25
CA GLY A 205 -0.37 -23.59 13.00
C GLY A 205 -1.18 -24.13 14.18
N ASP A 206 -0.71 -23.91 15.40
CA ASP A 206 -1.40 -24.33 16.64
C ASP A 206 -2.50 -23.36 17.11
N ARG A 207 -2.65 -22.21 16.43
CA ARG A 207 -3.71 -21.26 16.79
C ARG A 207 -5.07 -21.78 16.36
N ILE A 208 -6.07 -21.52 17.19
CA ILE A 208 -7.46 -21.86 16.93
C ILE A 208 -8.13 -20.69 16.19
N LEU A 209 -8.75 -20.98 15.06
CA LEU A 209 -9.66 -20.09 14.34
C LEU A 209 -11.09 -20.39 14.78
N GLU A 210 -11.86 -19.36 15.05
CA GLU A 210 -13.28 -19.46 15.36
C GLU A 210 -14.08 -18.93 14.16
N PHE A 211 -14.81 -19.81 13.49
CA PHE A 211 -15.75 -19.49 12.41
C PHE A 211 -17.14 -19.91 12.80
N GLU A 212 -18.03 -18.95 12.96
CA GLU A 212 -19.44 -19.13 13.33
C GLU A 212 -19.63 -19.98 14.59
N GLU A 213 -19.69 -21.31 14.51
CA GLU A 213 -19.80 -22.25 15.64
C GLU A 213 -18.68 -23.31 15.68
N GLU A 214 -17.73 -23.26 14.75
CA GLU A 214 -16.65 -24.24 14.64
C GLU A 214 -15.31 -23.66 15.09
N LYS A 215 -14.53 -24.49 15.78
CA LYS A 215 -13.16 -24.19 16.21
C LYS A 215 -12.20 -25.14 15.50
N ILE A 216 -11.38 -24.60 14.61
CA ILE A 216 -10.42 -25.38 13.85
C ILE A 216 -9.02 -24.81 14.03
N LYS A 217 -7.99 -25.65 14.07
CA LYS A 217 -6.59 -25.18 14.07
C LYS A 217 -6.22 -24.60 12.71
N VAL A 218 -5.35 -23.59 12.70
CA VAL A 218 -4.81 -23.02 11.44
C VAL A 218 -4.16 -24.10 10.58
N SER A 219 -3.42 -25.05 11.20
CA SER A 219 -2.80 -26.16 10.49
C SER A 219 -3.82 -27.07 9.81
N GLU A 220 -4.89 -27.44 10.48
CA GLU A 220 -5.98 -28.28 9.93
C GLU A 220 -6.65 -27.56 8.76
N PHE A 221 -7.02 -26.29 8.95
CA PHE A 221 -7.62 -25.48 7.89
C PHE A 221 -6.72 -25.39 6.64
N VAL A 222 -5.42 -25.11 6.82
CA VAL A 222 -4.50 -25.01 5.68
C VAL A 222 -4.31 -26.37 4.99
N PHE A 223 -4.26 -27.47 5.73
CA PHE A 223 -4.13 -28.79 5.13
C PHE A 223 -5.39 -29.21 4.38
N ASP A 224 -6.57 -28.89 4.88
CA ASP A 224 -7.83 -29.16 4.21
C ASP A 224 -7.95 -28.39 2.90
N GLU A 225 -7.58 -27.10 2.89
CA GLU A 225 -7.57 -26.28 1.67
C GLU A 225 -6.54 -26.81 0.64
N LEU A 226 -5.32 -27.15 1.05
CA LEU A 226 -4.31 -27.72 0.16
C LEU A 226 -4.76 -29.04 -0.45
N ASN A 227 -5.45 -29.90 0.33
CA ASN A 227 -5.96 -31.18 -0.14
C ASN A 227 -7.20 -30.98 -1.04
N HIS A 228 -8.10 -30.07 -0.69
CA HIS A 228 -9.29 -29.75 -1.48
C HIS A 228 -8.93 -29.30 -2.88
N ASP A 229 -7.99 -28.38 -2.99
CA ASP A 229 -7.52 -27.81 -4.25
C ASP A 229 -6.46 -28.68 -4.95
N LYS A 230 -6.06 -29.80 -4.36
CA LYS A 230 -5.01 -30.71 -4.86
C LYS A 230 -3.69 -29.99 -5.14
N ILE A 231 -3.34 -29.04 -4.29
CA ILE A 231 -2.10 -28.26 -4.42
C ILE A 231 -0.94 -29.09 -3.87
N ASN A 232 0.05 -29.32 -4.72
CA ASN A 232 1.33 -29.92 -4.34
C ASN A 232 2.43 -28.86 -4.48
N PHE A 233 3.29 -28.77 -3.48
CA PHE A 233 4.44 -27.88 -3.53
C PHE A 233 5.41 -28.30 -4.64
N SER A 234 5.81 -27.34 -5.46
CA SER A 234 6.74 -27.54 -6.57
C SER A 234 8.21 -27.58 -6.09
N ASN A 235 8.52 -26.83 -5.03
CA ASN A 235 9.85 -26.83 -4.42
C ASN A 235 10.00 -28.06 -3.52
N GLU A 236 11.01 -28.92 -3.83
CA GLU A 236 11.26 -30.18 -3.10
C GLU A 236 11.59 -29.94 -1.62
N PHE A 237 12.34 -28.89 -1.32
CA PHE A 237 12.69 -28.55 0.07
C PHE A 237 11.45 -28.16 0.88
N TYR A 238 10.60 -27.28 0.32
CA TYR A 238 9.37 -26.85 1.00
C TYR A 238 8.36 -28.00 1.15
N ARG A 239 8.31 -28.90 0.19
CA ARG A 239 7.50 -30.13 0.27
C ARG A 239 7.93 -31.02 1.41
N ALA A 240 9.26 -31.26 1.53
CA ALA A 240 9.79 -32.06 2.63
C ALA A 240 9.49 -31.46 4.01
N VAL A 241 9.64 -30.13 4.16
CA VAL A 241 9.30 -29.42 5.40
C VAL A 241 7.81 -29.52 5.69
N LEU A 242 6.92 -29.41 4.70
CA LEU A 242 5.49 -29.54 4.87
C LEU A 242 5.08 -30.94 5.33
N GLU A 243 5.68 -31.98 4.77
CA GLU A 243 5.41 -33.37 5.16
C GLU A 243 5.92 -33.68 6.57
N GLU A 244 7.11 -33.18 6.93
CA GLU A 244 7.63 -33.31 8.29
C GLU A 244 6.73 -32.59 9.29
N TYR A 245 6.24 -31.38 8.99
CA TYR A 245 5.31 -30.65 9.83
C TYR A 245 3.99 -31.43 10.01
N LYS A 246 3.45 -32.03 8.93
CA LYS A 246 2.25 -32.89 9.00
C LYS A 246 2.47 -34.08 9.94
N SER A 247 3.61 -34.78 9.85
CA SER A 247 3.89 -35.92 10.71
C SER A 247 3.97 -35.54 12.19
N LEU A 248 4.62 -34.42 12.51
CA LEU A 248 4.72 -33.91 13.88
C LEU A 248 3.38 -33.48 14.49
N THR A 249 2.46 -32.95 13.69
CA THR A 249 1.13 -32.55 14.16
C THR A 249 0.19 -33.75 14.33
N SER A 250 0.33 -34.79 13.50
CA SER A 250 -0.44 -36.05 13.62
C SER A 250 -0.07 -36.89 14.84
N ASP A 251 1.21 -36.94 15.19
CA ASP A 251 1.71 -37.68 16.38
C ASP A 251 1.31 -36.99 17.71
N SER A 252 0.95 -35.70 17.69
CA SER A 252 0.53 -34.97 18.89
C SER A 252 -0.90 -35.30 19.31
N GLU A 253 -1.73 -35.92 18.49
CA GLU A 253 -3.11 -36.31 18.79
C GLU A 253 -3.23 -37.69 19.46
N GLU A 254 -2.21 -38.55 19.33
CA GLU A 254 -2.21 -39.88 19.96
C GLU A 254 -1.80 -39.91 21.44
N ILE A 255 -1.34 -38.79 22.02
CA ILE A 255 -0.82 -38.72 23.42
C ILE A 255 -1.89 -38.22 24.43
N ASN A 256 -3.08 -37.90 24.01
CA ASN A 256 -4.18 -37.47 24.90
C ASN A 256 -5.36 -38.47 24.89
N ILE A 257 -5.13 -39.71 25.34
CA ILE A 257 -6.14 -40.65 25.77
C ILE A 257 -5.84 -41.09 27.21
#